data_da099fb6a0a136c10b0fa822f830f94d
#
_entry.id   da099fb6a0a136c10b0fa822f830f94d
#
_cell.length_a   1.000
_cell.length_b   1.000
_cell.length_c   1.000
_cell.angle_alpha   90.00
_cell.angle_beta   90.00
_cell.angle_gamma   90.00
#
_symmetry.space_group_name_H-M   'P 1'
#
loop_
_entity.id
_entity.type
_entity.pdbx_description
1 polymer ?
#
loop_
_entity_poly.entity_id
_entity_poly.type
_entity_poly.pdbx_seq_one_letter_code
_entity_poly.pdbx_strand_id
1 'polypeptide(L)'
;MAGGYVQMIMSSLNEALVPVALLKYNASAERAMSEYGMFEAMIIPTVFYPAVILTSLSNIIIPEIARANSSENAERVQSLIKKSLTRAFAYSFFISGMLLVMGKNIGQILCPSDSLVSETLVKMFPVVPFIYLEIVLEGIIKGLGRQNFSTINSLCEYAIRIVCVIVFVHLYGFTGVLISYYASNIYSNIVRVIFVFHAADIRFDTFTYIIKPFAMCFFCCQLTSALMKIITCSSVLFETVIYLCTAGIIFILLYELDKRLSGSKGSRKTTLGKPICNR
;
A
#
# COMPACT_ATOMS: atom_id res chain seq x y z
N MET A 1 1.21 18.85 19.17
CA MET A 1 0.93 17.80 20.18
C MET A 1 -0.57 17.44 20.27
N ALA A 2 -1.50 18.39 20.36
CA ALA A 2 -2.93 18.09 20.47
C ALA A 2 -3.50 17.19 19.34
N GLY A 3 -3.09 17.40 18.08
CA GLY A 3 -3.59 16.61 16.96
C GLY A 3 -3.30 15.11 17.03
N GLY A 4 -2.16 14.71 17.61
CA GLY A 4 -1.84 13.30 17.80
C GLY A 4 -2.76 12.60 18.81
N TYR A 5 -3.10 13.29 19.90
CA TYR A 5 -4.06 12.74 20.86
C TYR A 5 -5.45 12.57 20.28
N VAL A 6 -5.92 13.55 19.49
CA VAL A 6 -7.21 13.44 18.80
C VAL A 6 -7.21 12.27 17.82
N GLN A 7 -6.12 12.06 17.07
CA GLN A 7 -5.96 10.93 16.16
C GLN A 7 -6.01 9.59 16.91
N MET A 8 -5.34 9.46 18.06
CA MET A 8 -5.42 8.25 18.91
C MET A 8 -6.85 7.99 19.40
N ILE A 9 -7.55 9.01 19.85
CA ILE A 9 -8.95 8.87 20.31
C ILE A 9 -9.84 8.39 19.15
N MET A 10 -9.70 8.98 17.97
CA MET A 10 -10.49 8.58 16.80
C MET A 10 -10.17 7.16 16.33
N SER A 11 -8.90 6.75 16.37
CA SER A 11 -8.49 5.37 16.10
C SER A 11 -9.15 4.39 17.09
N SER A 12 -9.03 4.65 18.39
CA SER A 12 -9.62 3.80 19.43
C SER A 12 -11.15 3.75 19.34
N LEU A 13 -11.80 4.86 18.98
CA LEU A 13 -13.25 4.89 18.73
C LEU A 13 -13.62 4.01 17.53
N ASN A 14 -12.85 4.06 16.45
CA ASN A 14 -13.10 3.22 15.28
C ASN A 14 -12.97 1.72 15.62
N GLU A 15 -11.92 1.34 16.36
CA GLU A 15 -11.72 -0.04 16.81
C GLU A 15 -12.85 -0.54 17.72
N ALA A 16 -13.35 0.31 18.61
CA ALA A 16 -14.46 -0.02 19.50
C ALA A 16 -15.81 -0.09 18.76
N LEU A 17 -16.01 0.72 17.73
CA LEU A 17 -17.27 0.78 16.98
C LEU A 17 -17.51 -0.43 16.08
N VAL A 18 -16.47 -1.02 15.49
CA VAL A 18 -16.58 -2.15 14.57
C VAL A 18 -17.28 -3.35 15.21
N PRO A 19 -16.82 -3.88 16.38
CA PRO A 19 -17.52 -5.00 17.01
C PRO A 19 -18.94 -4.65 17.45
N VAL A 20 -19.18 -3.42 17.93
CA VAL A 20 -20.54 -2.96 18.31
C VAL A 20 -21.48 -2.91 17.11
N ALA A 21 -20.99 -2.46 15.95
CA ALA A 21 -21.77 -2.44 14.71
C ALA A 21 -22.05 -3.86 14.19
N LEU A 22 -21.08 -4.76 14.27
CA LEU A 22 -21.23 -6.17 13.91
C LEU A 22 -22.23 -6.90 14.85
N LEU A 23 -22.24 -6.56 16.14
CA LEU A 23 -23.22 -7.08 17.09
C LEU A 23 -24.67 -6.73 16.73
N LYS A 24 -24.89 -5.57 16.16
CA LYS A 24 -26.23 -5.15 15.70
C LYS A 24 -26.67 -5.87 14.43
N TYR A 25 -25.72 -6.26 13.58
CA TYR A 25 -26.00 -6.98 12.35
C TYR A 25 -26.15 -8.50 12.59
N ASN A 26 -25.23 -9.07 13.35
CA ASN A 26 -25.22 -10.51 13.65
C ASN A 26 -26.21 -10.81 14.81
N ALA A 27 -26.99 -11.85 14.68
CA ALA A 27 -27.88 -12.31 15.74
C ALA A 27 -27.13 -12.87 16.97
N SER A 28 -25.84 -13.19 16.84
CA SER A 28 -24.99 -13.79 17.85
C SER A 28 -23.79 -12.89 18.15
N ALA A 29 -23.60 -12.58 19.44
CA ALA A 29 -22.43 -11.84 19.92
C ALA A 29 -21.12 -12.62 19.69
N GLU A 30 -21.18 -13.93 19.81
CA GLU A 30 -20.03 -14.83 19.59
C GLU A 30 -19.52 -14.72 18.14
N ARG A 31 -20.43 -14.74 17.16
CA ARG A 31 -20.07 -14.60 15.75
C ARG A 31 -19.49 -13.23 15.44
N ALA A 32 -20.08 -12.15 15.96
CA ALA A 32 -19.57 -10.80 15.74
C ALA A 32 -18.14 -10.63 16.29
N MET A 33 -17.89 -11.15 17.49
CA MET A 33 -16.55 -11.10 18.11
C MET A 33 -15.56 -12.01 17.41
N SER A 34 -15.99 -13.17 16.90
CA SER A 34 -15.15 -14.07 16.11
C SER A 34 -14.73 -13.41 14.78
N GLU A 35 -15.67 -12.84 14.03
CA GLU A 35 -15.39 -12.12 12.77
C GLU A 35 -14.41 -10.95 12.99
N TYR A 36 -14.65 -10.15 14.05
CA TYR A 36 -13.76 -9.05 14.41
C TYR A 36 -12.36 -9.54 14.84
N GLY A 37 -12.31 -10.58 15.66
CA GLY A 37 -11.05 -11.18 16.10
C GLY A 37 -10.21 -11.72 14.94
N MET A 38 -10.83 -12.41 13.98
CA MET A 38 -10.15 -12.88 12.77
C MET A 38 -9.62 -11.70 11.92
N PHE A 39 -10.39 -10.61 11.84
CA PHE A 39 -9.96 -9.42 11.13
C PHE A 39 -8.73 -8.78 11.75
N GLU A 40 -8.78 -8.49 13.06
CA GLU A 40 -7.69 -7.80 13.77
C GLU A 40 -6.46 -8.69 14.02
N ALA A 41 -6.66 -9.98 14.33
CA ALA A 41 -5.55 -10.85 14.70
C ALA A 41 -4.90 -11.57 13.52
N MET A 42 -5.60 -11.76 12.40
CA MET A 42 -5.10 -12.52 11.27
C MET A 42 -4.98 -11.68 9.99
N ILE A 43 -6.06 -10.99 9.59
CA ILE A 43 -6.12 -10.29 8.30
C ILE A 43 -5.24 -9.03 8.33
N ILE A 44 -5.44 -8.16 9.31
CA ILE A 44 -4.70 -6.90 9.43
C ILE A 44 -3.19 -7.15 9.54
N PRO A 45 -2.68 -8.01 10.44
CA PRO A 45 -1.24 -8.29 10.50
C PRO A 45 -0.69 -8.85 9.19
N THR A 46 -1.41 -9.76 8.52
CA THR A 46 -0.95 -10.35 7.24
C THR A 46 -0.77 -9.28 6.17
N VAL A 47 -1.67 -8.29 6.11
CA VAL A 47 -1.58 -7.16 5.18
C VAL A 47 -0.46 -6.19 5.57
N PHE A 48 -0.25 -5.93 6.87
CA PHE A 48 0.70 -4.91 7.34
C PHE A 48 2.14 -5.42 7.52
N TYR A 49 2.39 -6.73 7.72
CA TYR A 49 3.77 -7.23 7.86
C TYR A 49 4.68 -6.88 6.69
N PRO A 50 4.29 -7.07 5.43
CA PRO A 50 5.15 -6.67 4.31
C PRO A 50 5.37 -5.14 4.23
N ALA A 51 4.46 -4.33 4.77
CA ALA A 51 4.55 -2.87 4.78
C ALA A 51 5.73 -2.32 5.61
N VAL A 52 6.32 -3.13 6.50
CA VAL A 52 7.49 -2.77 7.30
C VAL A 52 8.67 -2.31 6.44
N ILE A 53 8.82 -2.86 5.24
CA ILE A 53 9.84 -2.41 4.26
C ILE A 53 9.61 -0.95 3.86
N LEU A 54 8.36 -0.56 3.60
CA LEU A 54 8.02 0.82 3.24
C LEU A 54 8.10 1.77 4.45
N THR A 55 7.79 1.29 5.64
CA THR A 55 7.99 2.06 6.88
C THR A 55 9.48 2.40 7.08
N SER A 56 10.36 1.42 6.86
CA SER A 56 11.81 1.65 6.90
C SER A 56 12.27 2.64 5.83
N LEU A 57 11.76 2.52 4.61
CA LEU A 57 12.01 3.47 3.54
C LEU A 57 11.52 4.88 3.90
N SER A 58 10.32 5.00 4.47
CA SER A 58 9.73 6.26 4.91
C SER A 58 10.61 6.94 5.97
N ASN A 59 11.09 6.19 6.95
CA ASN A 59 11.95 6.71 8.01
C ASN A 59 13.29 7.26 7.49
N ILE A 60 13.85 6.66 6.43
CA ILE A 60 15.07 7.17 5.77
C ILE A 60 14.79 8.42 4.94
N ILE A 61 13.65 8.48 4.29
CA ILE A 61 13.30 9.58 3.38
C ILE A 61 12.97 10.87 4.13
N ILE A 62 12.35 10.80 5.30
CA ILE A 62 11.97 11.98 6.10
C ILE A 62 13.16 12.92 6.29
N PRO A 63 14.30 12.51 6.88
CA PRO A 63 15.44 13.40 7.09
C PRO A 63 16.12 13.83 5.79
N GLU A 64 16.12 12.98 4.74
CA GLU A 64 16.72 13.35 3.44
C GLU A 64 15.93 14.48 2.76
N ILE A 65 14.59 14.38 2.74
CA ILE A 65 13.74 15.42 2.19
C ILE A 65 13.84 16.70 3.04
N ALA A 66 13.84 16.58 4.36
CA ALA A 66 13.95 17.72 5.25
C ALA A 66 15.26 18.51 5.02
N ARG A 67 16.39 17.81 4.84
CA ARG A 67 17.69 18.45 4.51
C ARG A 67 17.67 19.12 3.14
N ALA A 68 17.12 18.44 2.11
CA ALA A 68 17.03 19.00 0.77
C ALA A 68 16.10 20.22 0.73
N ASN A 69 15.00 20.17 1.48
CA ASN A 69 14.04 21.27 1.58
C ASN A 69 14.63 22.48 2.32
N SER A 70 15.38 22.26 3.41
CA SER A 70 16.05 23.34 4.16
C SER A 70 17.21 23.98 3.40
N SER A 71 17.82 23.28 2.46
CA SER A 71 18.84 23.81 1.54
C SER A 71 18.25 24.42 0.26
N GLU A 72 16.93 24.59 0.19
CA GLU A 72 16.20 25.13 -0.97
C GLU A 72 16.52 24.43 -2.32
N ASN A 73 16.96 23.17 -2.25
CA ASN A 73 17.30 22.38 -3.43
C ASN A 73 16.07 21.64 -3.97
N ALA A 74 15.23 22.35 -4.71
CA ALA A 74 13.97 21.82 -5.26
C ALA A 74 14.20 20.60 -6.17
N GLU A 75 15.27 20.58 -6.99
CA GLU A 75 15.57 19.45 -7.88
C GLU A 75 15.85 18.17 -7.09
N ARG A 76 16.60 18.29 -5.99
CA ARG A 76 16.88 17.16 -5.11
C ARG A 76 15.63 16.65 -4.41
N VAL A 77 14.76 17.55 -3.90
CA VAL A 77 13.47 17.20 -3.29
C VAL A 77 12.62 16.42 -4.30
N GLN A 78 12.46 16.95 -5.51
CA GLN A 78 11.69 16.28 -6.58
C GLN A 78 12.26 14.90 -6.93
N SER A 79 13.59 14.78 -7.03
CA SER A 79 14.26 13.52 -7.34
C SER A 79 14.02 12.47 -6.24
N LEU A 80 14.12 12.87 -4.96
CA LEU A 80 13.87 11.98 -3.82
C LEU A 80 12.42 11.50 -3.82
N ILE A 81 11.46 12.42 -3.98
CA ILE A 81 10.03 12.10 -4.02
C ILE A 81 9.72 11.13 -5.18
N LYS A 82 10.16 11.44 -6.40
CA LYS A 82 9.93 10.59 -7.58
C LYS A 82 10.48 9.18 -7.38
N LYS A 83 11.72 9.05 -6.91
CA LYS A 83 12.35 7.74 -6.64
C LYS A 83 11.60 6.95 -5.58
N SER A 84 11.17 7.61 -4.52
CA SER A 84 10.47 6.98 -3.41
C SER A 84 9.07 6.50 -3.82
N LEU A 85 8.33 7.34 -4.53
CA LEU A 85 7.02 6.97 -5.06
C LEU A 85 7.10 5.83 -6.07
N THR A 86 8.06 5.86 -7.00
CA THR A 86 8.24 4.76 -7.96
C THR A 86 8.49 3.43 -7.27
N ARG A 87 9.34 3.41 -6.22
CA ARG A 87 9.59 2.20 -5.43
C ARG A 87 8.36 1.76 -4.66
N ALA A 88 7.66 2.71 -4.03
CA ALA A 88 6.44 2.44 -3.28
C ALA A 88 5.35 1.84 -4.17
N PHE A 89 5.09 2.42 -5.34
CA PHE A 89 4.13 1.88 -6.30
C PHE A 89 4.51 0.48 -6.78
N ALA A 90 5.77 0.26 -7.16
CA ALA A 90 6.23 -1.04 -7.61
C ALA A 90 6.05 -2.12 -6.54
N TYR A 91 6.45 -1.83 -5.31
CA TYR A 91 6.33 -2.76 -4.20
C TYR A 91 4.87 -3.01 -3.79
N SER A 92 4.04 -1.96 -3.73
CA SER A 92 2.64 -2.08 -3.34
C SER A 92 1.82 -2.89 -4.35
N PHE A 93 2.03 -2.70 -5.65
CA PHE A 93 1.40 -3.54 -6.67
C PHE A 93 1.89 -4.98 -6.62
N PHE A 94 3.19 -5.20 -6.35
CA PHE A 94 3.73 -6.55 -6.18
C PHE A 94 3.03 -7.30 -5.03
N ILE A 95 2.95 -6.72 -3.84
CA ILE A 95 2.28 -7.37 -2.70
C ILE A 95 0.78 -7.53 -2.94
N SER A 96 0.15 -6.55 -3.57
CA SER A 96 -1.26 -6.66 -3.99
C SER A 96 -1.49 -7.87 -4.90
N GLY A 97 -0.63 -8.06 -5.90
CA GLY A 97 -0.70 -9.23 -6.79
C GLY A 97 -0.43 -10.55 -6.06
N MET A 98 0.51 -10.57 -5.11
CA MET A 98 0.74 -11.75 -4.27
C MET A 98 -0.50 -12.10 -3.44
N LEU A 99 -1.16 -11.11 -2.88
CA LEU A 99 -2.37 -11.31 -2.10
C LEU A 99 -3.54 -11.81 -2.96
N LEU A 100 -3.65 -11.32 -4.20
CA LEU A 100 -4.65 -11.79 -5.15
C LEU A 100 -4.48 -13.28 -5.49
N VAL A 101 -3.24 -13.73 -5.73
CA VAL A 101 -2.95 -15.10 -6.16
C VAL A 101 -2.88 -16.06 -4.99
N MET A 102 -2.18 -15.70 -3.91
CA MET A 102 -1.91 -16.58 -2.76
C MET A 102 -2.78 -16.28 -1.54
N GLY A 103 -3.64 -15.27 -1.58
CA GLY A 103 -4.46 -14.87 -0.43
C GLY A 103 -5.35 -16.01 0.11
N LYS A 104 -5.88 -16.86 -0.77
CA LYS A 104 -6.64 -18.04 -0.35
C LYS A 104 -5.78 -19.04 0.39
N ASN A 105 -4.60 -19.37 -0.13
CA ASN A 105 -3.68 -20.33 0.47
C ASN A 105 -3.17 -19.80 1.83
N ILE A 106 -2.81 -18.52 1.88
CA ILE A 106 -2.38 -17.87 3.14
C ILE A 106 -3.51 -17.93 4.16
N GLY A 107 -4.74 -17.61 3.77
CA GLY A 107 -5.89 -17.67 4.66
C GLY A 107 -6.20 -19.07 5.17
N GLN A 108 -6.08 -20.10 4.31
CA GLN A 108 -6.23 -21.51 4.72
C GLN A 108 -5.14 -21.97 5.71
N ILE A 109 -3.92 -21.44 5.58
CA ILE A 109 -2.83 -21.74 6.53
C ILE A 109 -3.11 -21.08 7.88
N LEU A 110 -3.63 -19.84 7.88
CA LEU A 110 -3.92 -19.06 9.09
C LEU A 110 -5.17 -19.57 9.83
N CYS A 111 -6.22 -19.88 9.09
CA CYS A 111 -7.50 -20.35 9.63
C CYS A 111 -8.10 -21.44 8.72
N PRO A 112 -7.73 -22.71 8.94
CA PRO A 112 -8.27 -23.83 8.15
C PRO A 112 -9.76 -24.08 8.36
N SER A 113 -10.30 -23.64 9.50
CA SER A 113 -11.68 -23.92 9.91
C SER A 113 -12.71 -22.94 9.35
N ASP A 114 -12.28 -21.76 8.86
CA ASP A 114 -13.18 -20.71 8.36
C ASP A 114 -12.64 -20.08 7.07
N SER A 115 -13.51 -19.95 6.07
CA SER A 115 -13.19 -19.33 4.78
C SER A 115 -13.12 -17.80 4.83
N LEU A 116 -13.61 -17.17 5.90
CA LEU A 116 -13.69 -15.72 6.03
C LEU A 116 -12.32 -15.04 5.87
N VAL A 117 -11.28 -15.59 6.50
CA VAL A 117 -9.90 -15.06 6.40
C VAL A 117 -9.40 -15.17 4.95
N SER A 118 -9.57 -16.33 4.33
CA SER A 118 -9.13 -16.61 2.95
C SER A 118 -9.80 -15.68 1.93
N GLU A 119 -11.12 -15.51 2.03
CA GLU A 119 -11.88 -14.65 1.13
C GLU A 119 -11.57 -13.18 1.34
N THR A 120 -11.39 -12.77 2.61
CA THR A 120 -11.12 -11.39 2.95
C THR A 120 -9.74 -10.96 2.52
N LEU A 121 -8.71 -11.80 2.69
CA LEU A 121 -7.36 -11.50 2.18
C LEU A 121 -7.36 -11.28 0.67
N VAL A 122 -8.08 -12.12 -0.07
CA VAL A 122 -8.23 -11.89 -1.52
C VAL A 122 -9.00 -10.60 -1.81
N LYS A 123 -10.09 -10.32 -1.09
CA LYS A 123 -10.84 -9.07 -1.27
C LYS A 123 -10.02 -7.84 -0.90
N MET A 124 -9.01 -7.92 -0.04
CA MET A 124 -8.15 -6.79 0.34
C MET A 124 -7.13 -6.38 -0.74
N PHE A 125 -6.90 -7.20 -1.79
CA PHE A 125 -5.86 -6.90 -2.79
C PHE A 125 -5.96 -5.49 -3.43
N PRO A 126 -7.14 -4.93 -3.75
CA PRO A 126 -7.20 -3.61 -4.40
C PRO A 126 -6.92 -2.45 -3.44
N VAL A 127 -7.09 -2.64 -2.13
CA VAL A 127 -6.84 -1.58 -1.15
C VAL A 127 -5.37 -1.55 -0.69
N VAL A 128 -4.65 -2.65 -0.79
CA VAL A 128 -3.24 -2.77 -0.38
C VAL A 128 -2.34 -1.70 -1.00
N PRO A 129 -2.41 -1.38 -2.32
CA PRO A 129 -1.63 -0.31 -2.89
C PRO A 129 -1.85 1.04 -2.21
N PHE A 130 -3.07 1.34 -1.80
CA PHE A 130 -3.40 2.59 -1.10
C PHE A 130 -2.82 2.61 0.31
N ILE A 131 -2.98 1.53 1.09
CA ILE A 131 -2.39 1.41 2.45
C ILE A 131 -0.87 1.61 2.40
N TYR A 132 -0.20 1.02 1.43
CA TYR A 132 1.25 1.07 1.33
C TYR A 132 1.76 2.42 0.83
N LEU A 133 1.06 3.04 -0.12
CA LEU A 133 1.37 4.38 -0.59
C LEU A 133 1.22 5.42 0.52
N GLU A 134 0.22 5.26 1.38
CA GLU A 134 -0.02 6.13 2.52
C GLU A 134 1.23 6.27 3.40
N ILE A 135 1.90 5.16 3.72
CA ILE A 135 3.10 5.14 4.56
C ILE A 135 4.21 6.01 3.97
N VAL A 136 4.44 5.92 2.67
CA VAL A 136 5.49 6.69 1.99
C VAL A 136 5.09 8.14 1.78
N LEU A 137 3.83 8.39 1.39
CA LEU A 137 3.29 9.74 1.22
C LEU A 137 3.33 10.52 2.54
N GLU A 138 2.99 9.87 3.64
CA GLU A 138 3.06 10.48 4.97
C GLU A 138 4.49 10.85 5.35
N GLY A 139 5.47 9.97 5.07
CA GLY A 139 6.88 10.29 5.24
C GLY A 139 7.35 11.48 4.41
N ILE A 140 6.94 11.56 3.15
CA ILE A 140 7.24 12.68 2.26
C ILE A 140 6.66 13.98 2.82
N ILE A 141 5.38 13.98 3.22
CA ILE A 141 4.69 15.15 3.79
C ILE A 141 5.37 15.64 5.06
N LYS A 142 5.77 14.72 5.95
CA LYS A 142 6.54 15.03 7.17
C LYS A 142 7.93 15.61 6.83
N GLY A 143 8.61 15.04 5.84
CA GLY A 143 9.90 15.55 5.34
C GLY A 143 9.81 16.96 4.73
N LEU A 144 8.68 17.31 4.11
CA LEU A 144 8.39 18.67 3.62
C LEU A 144 8.00 19.66 4.74
N GLY A 145 7.96 19.22 6.00
CA GLY A 145 7.58 20.06 7.14
C GLY A 145 6.08 20.34 7.25
N ARG A 146 5.24 19.62 6.50
CA ARG A 146 3.79 19.83 6.45
C ARG A 146 3.00 18.86 7.35
N GLN A 147 3.50 18.60 8.55
CA GLN A 147 2.91 17.66 9.50
C GLN A 147 1.46 18.00 9.89
N ASN A 148 1.09 19.27 9.95
CA ASN A 148 -0.29 19.68 10.24
C ASN A 148 -1.27 19.18 9.19
N PHE A 149 -0.89 19.24 7.90
CA PHE A 149 -1.70 18.70 6.82
C PHE A 149 -1.90 17.17 6.98
N SER A 150 -0.83 16.43 7.26
CA SER A 150 -0.91 14.99 7.51
C SER A 150 -1.88 14.66 8.63
N THR A 151 -1.79 15.37 9.76
CA THR A 151 -2.69 15.17 10.90
C THR A 151 -4.16 15.45 10.55
N ILE A 152 -4.44 16.56 9.86
CA ILE A 152 -5.82 16.92 9.46
C ILE A 152 -6.38 15.87 8.50
N ASN A 153 -5.59 15.45 7.50
CA ASN A 153 -6.04 14.43 6.55
C ASN A 153 -6.34 13.09 7.25
N SER A 154 -5.51 12.67 8.20
CA SER A 154 -5.76 11.45 8.99
C SER A 154 -7.02 11.57 9.85
N LEU A 155 -7.31 12.75 10.42
CA LEU A 155 -8.57 12.96 11.15
C LEU A 155 -9.79 12.85 10.24
N CYS A 156 -9.72 13.42 9.02
CA CYS A 156 -10.79 13.27 8.02
C CYS A 156 -10.96 11.80 7.59
N GLU A 157 -9.85 11.07 7.43
CA GLU A 157 -9.88 9.64 7.11
C GLU A 157 -10.60 8.83 8.18
N TYR A 158 -10.25 9.03 9.46
CA TYR A 158 -10.95 8.35 10.57
C TYR A 158 -12.41 8.75 10.65
N ALA A 159 -12.74 10.02 10.44
CA ALA A 159 -14.13 10.47 10.42
C ALA A 159 -14.95 9.77 9.33
N ILE A 160 -14.41 9.68 8.11
CA ILE A 160 -15.03 8.94 7.00
C ILE A 160 -15.18 7.47 7.36
N ARG A 161 -14.15 6.84 7.93
CA ARG A 161 -14.17 5.43 8.34
C ARG A 161 -15.26 5.16 9.38
N ILE A 162 -15.36 6.00 10.39
CA ILE A 162 -16.41 5.89 11.44
C ILE A 162 -17.81 6.01 10.84
N VAL A 163 -18.04 7.00 9.96
CA VAL A 163 -19.34 7.16 9.28
C VAL A 163 -19.65 5.93 8.43
N CYS A 164 -18.68 5.44 7.67
CA CYS A 164 -18.85 4.24 6.85
C CYS A 164 -19.11 2.98 7.70
N VAL A 165 -18.43 2.82 8.83
CA VAL A 165 -18.69 1.70 9.76
C VAL A 165 -20.11 1.74 10.28
N ILE A 166 -20.58 2.90 10.75
CA ILE A 166 -21.95 3.03 11.28
C ILE A 166 -22.99 2.70 10.21
N VAL A 167 -22.80 3.15 8.97
CA VAL A 167 -23.78 2.97 7.89
C VAL A 167 -23.66 1.58 7.26
N PHE A 168 -22.47 1.20 6.78
CA PHE A 168 -22.30 0.02 5.94
C PHE A 168 -22.18 -1.28 6.74
N VAL A 169 -21.65 -1.26 7.96
CA VAL A 169 -21.60 -2.47 8.78
C VAL A 169 -23.00 -2.87 9.24
N HIS A 170 -23.86 -1.89 9.52
CA HIS A 170 -25.25 -2.17 9.85
C HIS A 170 -26.03 -2.81 8.67
N LEU A 171 -25.69 -2.42 7.41
CA LEU A 171 -26.40 -2.90 6.22
C LEU A 171 -25.80 -4.21 5.65
N TYR A 172 -24.48 -4.35 5.67
CA TYR A 172 -23.74 -5.40 4.96
C TYR A 172 -22.88 -6.27 5.87
N GLY A 173 -22.96 -6.11 7.19
CA GLY A 173 -22.18 -6.87 8.17
C GLY A 173 -20.69 -6.71 7.95
N PHE A 174 -19.95 -7.82 7.98
CA PHE A 174 -18.49 -7.82 7.82
C PHE A 174 -18.00 -7.19 6.50
N THR A 175 -18.77 -7.33 5.41
CA THR A 175 -18.44 -6.67 4.13
C THR A 175 -18.45 -5.13 4.28
N GLY A 176 -19.30 -4.60 5.16
CA GLY A 176 -19.33 -3.17 5.49
C GLY A 176 -18.03 -2.68 6.14
N VAL A 177 -17.32 -3.52 6.90
CA VAL A 177 -15.99 -3.22 7.43
C VAL A 177 -14.99 -3.02 6.29
N LEU A 178 -15.01 -3.91 5.30
CA LEU A 178 -14.13 -3.78 4.13
C LEU A 178 -14.44 -2.50 3.34
N ILE A 179 -15.72 -2.20 3.10
CA ILE A 179 -16.15 -0.97 2.40
C ILE A 179 -15.63 0.27 3.13
N SER A 180 -15.68 0.29 4.47
CA SER A 180 -15.17 1.41 5.25
C SER A 180 -13.66 1.61 5.09
N TYR A 181 -12.88 0.52 5.06
CA TYR A 181 -11.45 0.55 4.76
C TYR A 181 -11.17 1.06 3.36
N TYR A 182 -11.90 0.60 2.35
CA TYR A 182 -11.76 1.08 0.97
C TYR A 182 -12.04 2.58 0.86
N ALA A 183 -13.19 3.02 1.35
CA ALA A 183 -13.61 4.41 1.23
C ALA A 183 -12.62 5.37 1.90
N SER A 184 -12.22 5.07 3.13
CA SER A 184 -11.29 5.91 3.89
C SER A 184 -9.89 5.96 3.28
N ASN A 185 -9.33 4.80 2.88
CA ASN A 185 -7.99 4.74 2.29
C ASN A 185 -7.92 5.39 0.90
N ILE A 186 -8.94 5.18 0.04
CA ILE A 186 -8.98 5.82 -1.28
C ILE A 186 -9.05 7.33 -1.13
N TYR A 187 -9.96 7.86 -0.29
CA TYR A 187 -10.06 9.30 -0.01
C TYR A 187 -8.71 9.86 0.47
N SER A 188 -8.16 9.28 1.52
CA SER A 188 -6.95 9.75 2.18
C SER A 188 -5.75 9.81 1.22
N ASN A 189 -5.58 8.75 0.40
CA ASN A 189 -4.48 8.68 -0.55
C ASN A 189 -4.64 9.64 -1.73
N ILE A 190 -5.84 9.82 -2.26
CA ILE A 190 -6.08 10.81 -3.33
C ILE A 190 -5.68 12.21 -2.84
N VAL A 191 -6.11 12.59 -1.65
CA VAL A 191 -5.79 13.91 -1.07
C VAL A 191 -4.27 14.05 -0.83
N ARG A 192 -3.59 13.02 -0.28
CA ARG A 192 -2.13 13.03 -0.09
C ARG A 192 -1.36 13.10 -1.40
N VAL A 193 -1.77 12.35 -2.41
CA VAL A 193 -1.12 12.36 -3.74
C VAL A 193 -1.23 13.76 -4.36
N ILE A 194 -2.44 14.32 -4.42
CA ILE A 194 -2.64 15.67 -4.97
C ILE A 194 -1.76 16.69 -4.23
N PHE A 195 -1.74 16.63 -2.90
CA PHE A 195 -0.94 17.53 -2.08
C PHE A 195 0.56 17.41 -2.37
N VAL A 196 1.12 16.19 -2.39
CA VAL A 196 2.56 15.96 -2.62
C VAL A 196 2.97 16.41 -4.02
N PHE A 197 2.19 16.11 -5.04
CA PHE A 197 2.49 16.51 -6.41
C PHE A 197 2.42 18.02 -6.60
N HIS A 198 1.45 18.68 -5.95
CA HIS A 198 1.34 20.14 -5.98
C HIS A 198 2.46 20.82 -5.16
N ALA A 199 2.75 20.34 -3.95
CA ALA A 199 3.76 20.93 -3.07
C ALA A 199 5.18 20.80 -3.60
N ALA A 200 5.47 19.74 -4.37
CA ALA A 200 6.79 19.49 -4.95
C ALA A 200 6.89 19.95 -6.43
N ASP A 201 5.84 20.51 -7.01
CA ASP A 201 5.75 20.89 -8.42
C ASP A 201 6.17 19.74 -9.37
N ILE A 202 5.63 18.54 -9.10
CA ILE A 202 5.88 17.34 -9.88
C ILE A 202 4.65 17.04 -10.73
N ARG A 203 4.86 16.74 -12.02
CA ARG A 203 3.78 16.23 -12.88
C ARG A 203 3.54 14.75 -12.61
N PHE A 204 2.26 14.38 -12.44
CA PHE A 204 1.87 12.98 -12.29
C PHE A 204 1.97 12.27 -13.64
N ASP A 205 2.84 11.28 -13.72
CA ASP A 205 2.98 10.42 -14.90
C ASP A 205 2.32 9.07 -14.64
N THR A 206 1.09 8.92 -15.11
CA THR A 206 0.29 7.69 -14.95
C THR A 206 1.02 6.45 -15.46
N PHE A 207 1.80 6.61 -16.55
CA PHE A 207 2.53 5.48 -17.11
C PHE A 207 3.60 4.95 -16.14
N THR A 208 4.40 5.85 -15.58
CA THR A 208 5.51 5.49 -14.68
C THR A 208 5.01 4.99 -13.31
N TYR A 209 3.94 5.58 -12.77
CA TYR A 209 3.49 5.27 -11.41
C TYR A 209 2.44 4.16 -11.35
N ILE A 210 1.63 3.95 -12.39
CA ILE A 210 0.52 2.99 -12.36
C ILE A 210 0.73 1.88 -13.40
N ILE A 211 0.80 2.22 -14.69
CA ILE A 211 0.77 1.24 -15.77
C ILE A 211 1.99 0.32 -15.70
N LYS A 212 3.16 0.88 -15.55
CA LYS A 212 4.42 0.13 -15.54
C LYS A 212 4.54 -0.83 -14.34
N PRO A 213 4.32 -0.39 -13.07
CA PRO A 213 4.33 -1.30 -11.93
C PRO A 213 3.25 -2.38 -12.00
N PHE A 214 2.05 -2.03 -12.49
CA PHE A 214 0.99 -3.00 -12.69
C PHE A 214 1.36 -4.07 -13.71
N ALA A 215 1.92 -3.68 -14.86
CA ALA A 215 2.40 -4.61 -15.87
C ALA A 215 3.52 -5.51 -15.32
N MET A 216 4.49 -4.96 -14.60
CA MET A 216 5.56 -5.74 -13.95
C MET A 216 4.99 -6.78 -12.98
N CYS A 217 4.03 -6.39 -12.14
CA CYS A 217 3.35 -7.29 -11.23
C CYS A 217 2.62 -8.40 -12.00
N PHE A 218 1.86 -8.04 -13.03
CA PHE A 218 1.12 -9.00 -13.86
C PHE A 218 2.05 -10.04 -14.49
N PHE A 219 3.15 -9.61 -15.14
CA PHE A 219 4.14 -10.52 -15.72
C PHE A 219 4.82 -11.38 -14.65
N CYS A 220 5.14 -10.82 -13.49
CA CYS A 220 5.71 -11.58 -12.37
C CYS A 220 4.76 -12.69 -11.91
N CYS A 221 3.48 -12.38 -11.68
CA CYS A 221 2.48 -13.36 -11.27
C CYS A 221 2.28 -14.46 -12.32
N GLN A 222 2.20 -14.11 -13.61
CA GLN A 222 2.03 -15.08 -14.69
C GLN A 222 3.24 -16.01 -14.81
N LEU A 223 4.45 -15.45 -14.78
CA LEU A 223 5.68 -16.24 -14.87
C LEU A 223 5.82 -17.18 -13.67
N THR A 224 5.57 -16.68 -12.46
CA THR A 224 5.63 -17.51 -11.25
C THR A 224 4.57 -18.61 -11.28
N SER A 225 3.34 -18.31 -11.69
CA SER A 225 2.27 -19.31 -11.80
C SER A 225 2.58 -20.37 -12.87
N ALA A 226 3.25 -19.99 -13.96
CA ALA A 226 3.70 -20.95 -14.97
C ALA A 226 4.80 -21.89 -14.46
N LEU A 227 5.75 -21.36 -13.68
CA LEU A 227 6.80 -22.16 -13.04
C LEU A 227 6.24 -23.13 -12.00
N MET A 228 5.26 -22.68 -11.20
CA MET A 228 4.63 -23.53 -10.17
C MET A 228 3.84 -24.71 -10.75
N LYS A 229 3.38 -24.63 -11.99
CA LYS A 229 2.75 -25.80 -12.66
C LYS A 229 3.72 -26.96 -12.89
N ILE A 230 5.02 -26.70 -12.91
CA ILE A 230 6.08 -27.69 -13.10
C ILE A 230 6.46 -28.31 -11.75
N ILE A 231 6.27 -27.57 -10.67
CA ILE A 231 6.64 -27.97 -9.30
C ILE A 231 5.40 -28.52 -8.61
N THR A 232 5.29 -29.84 -8.51
CA THR A 232 4.18 -30.49 -7.80
C THR A 232 4.48 -30.51 -6.31
N CYS A 233 3.80 -29.65 -5.53
CA CYS A 233 3.91 -29.65 -4.08
C CYS A 233 2.71 -30.36 -3.44
N SER A 234 2.97 -31.22 -2.47
CA SER A 234 1.95 -31.98 -1.72
C SER A 234 1.30 -31.18 -0.59
N SER A 235 1.89 -30.04 -0.17
CA SER A 235 1.42 -29.24 0.98
C SER A 235 1.20 -27.79 0.58
N VAL A 236 0.05 -27.25 0.95
CA VAL A 236 -0.34 -25.84 0.70
C VAL A 236 0.69 -24.87 1.28
N LEU A 237 1.28 -25.18 2.44
CA LEU A 237 2.30 -24.35 3.08
C LEU A 237 3.57 -24.26 2.22
N PHE A 238 4.11 -25.41 1.78
CA PHE A 238 5.31 -25.44 0.94
C PHE A 238 5.07 -24.75 -0.41
N GLU A 239 3.92 -25.00 -1.03
CA GLU A 239 3.52 -24.34 -2.27
C GLU A 239 3.51 -22.80 -2.11
N THR A 240 2.89 -22.31 -1.03
CA THR A 240 2.81 -20.86 -0.75
C THR A 240 4.18 -20.25 -0.52
N VAL A 241 5.04 -20.89 0.27
CA VAL A 241 6.40 -20.41 0.55
C VAL A 241 7.25 -20.37 -0.72
N ILE A 242 7.23 -21.44 -1.51
CA ILE A 242 7.99 -21.52 -2.77
C ILE A 242 7.48 -20.44 -3.75
N TYR A 243 6.16 -20.27 -3.86
CA TYR A 243 5.57 -19.23 -4.71
C TYR A 243 6.04 -17.82 -4.30
N LEU A 244 5.97 -17.49 -3.02
CA LEU A 244 6.38 -16.17 -2.51
C LEU A 244 7.88 -15.92 -2.73
N CYS A 245 8.74 -16.94 -2.49
CA CYS A 245 10.18 -16.82 -2.73
C CYS A 245 10.51 -16.64 -4.22
N THR A 246 9.94 -17.46 -5.08
CA THR A 246 10.19 -17.38 -6.53
C THR A 246 9.64 -16.09 -7.13
N ALA A 247 8.45 -15.66 -6.72
CA ALA A 247 7.88 -14.39 -7.14
C ALA A 247 8.73 -13.20 -6.69
N GLY A 248 9.24 -13.22 -5.46
CA GLY A 248 10.15 -12.20 -4.94
C GLY A 248 11.44 -12.07 -5.78
N ILE A 249 12.06 -13.20 -6.09
CA ILE A 249 13.27 -13.23 -6.94
C ILE A 249 12.98 -12.68 -8.34
N ILE A 250 11.91 -13.15 -8.98
CA ILE A 250 11.50 -12.70 -10.31
C ILE A 250 11.20 -11.20 -10.32
N PHE A 251 10.50 -10.70 -9.30
CA PHE A 251 10.17 -9.28 -9.18
C PHE A 251 11.42 -8.41 -9.05
N ILE A 252 12.39 -8.81 -8.22
CA ILE A 252 13.66 -8.10 -8.06
C ILE A 252 14.43 -8.08 -9.38
N LEU A 253 14.50 -9.19 -10.11
CA LEU A 253 15.16 -9.28 -11.41
C LEU A 253 14.48 -8.36 -12.45
N LEU A 254 13.15 -8.38 -12.54
CA LEU A 254 12.41 -7.51 -13.43
C LEU A 254 12.61 -6.03 -13.10
N TYR A 255 12.63 -5.69 -11.81
CA TYR A 255 12.83 -4.32 -11.34
C TYR A 255 14.26 -3.81 -11.67
N GLU A 256 15.29 -4.63 -11.48
CA GLU A 256 16.68 -4.28 -11.84
C GLU A 256 16.88 -4.18 -13.36
N LEU A 257 16.26 -5.05 -14.15
CA LEU A 257 16.28 -4.97 -15.62
C LEU A 257 15.63 -3.66 -16.09
N ASP A 258 14.49 -3.30 -15.53
CA ASP A 258 13.80 -2.07 -15.85
C ASP A 258 14.64 -0.82 -15.53
N LYS A 259 15.29 -0.80 -14.37
CA LYS A 259 16.18 0.27 -13.96
C LYS A 259 17.38 0.43 -14.92
N ARG A 260 17.96 -0.67 -15.37
CA ARG A 260 19.06 -0.66 -16.36
C ARG A 260 18.60 -0.11 -17.71
N LEU A 261 17.44 -0.55 -18.21
CA LEU A 261 16.87 -0.08 -19.47
C LEU A 261 16.47 1.40 -19.42
N SER A 262 15.95 1.88 -18.31
CA SER A 262 15.60 3.28 -18.10
C SER A 262 16.84 4.17 -17.98
N GLY A 263 17.91 3.69 -17.32
CA GLY A 263 19.20 4.39 -17.23
C GLY A 263 19.90 4.54 -18.59
N SER A 264 19.83 3.53 -19.46
CA SER A 264 20.39 3.56 -20.82
C SER A 264 19.71 4.59 -21.73
N LYS A 265 18.37 4.79 -21.56
CA LYS A 265 17.63 5.82 -22.33
C LYS A 265 17.96 7.25 -21.90
N GLY A 266 18.30 7.48 -20.63
CA GLY A 266 18.74 8.79 -20.12
C GLY A 266 20.11 9.22 -20.70
N SER A 267 21.06 8.28 -20.82
CA SER A 267 22.39 8.55 -21.38
C SER A 267 22.37 8.87 -22.86
N ARG A 268 21.46 8.29 -23.66
CA ARG A 268 21.34 8.59 -25.10
C ARG A 268 20.75 9.97 -25.41
N LYS A 269 19.90 10.53 -24.52
CA LYS A 269 19.35 11.88 -24.73
C LYS A 269 20.35 13.00 -24.44
N THR A 270 21.35 12.77 -23.62
CA THR A 270 22.40 13.76 -23.32
C THR A 270 23.49 13.86 -24.37
N THR A 271 23.63 12.85 -25.24
CA THR A 271 24.64 12.87 -26.34
C THR A 271 24.15 13.49 -27.64
N LEU A 272 22.86 13.78 -27.78
CA LEU A 272 22.26 14.34 -29.01
C LEU A 272 21.94 15.84 -28.94
N GLY A 273 22.37 16.55 -27.89
CA GLY A 273 22.00 17.95 -27.65
C GLY A 273 23.16 18.86 -27.29
N LYS A 274 24.27 18.89 -28.11
CA LYS A 274 25.17 20.03 -28.13
C LYS A 274 25.21 20.60 -29.56
N PRO A 275 24.52 21.69 -29.82
CA PRO A 275 24.91 22.52 -30.98
C PRO A 275 26.19 23.25 -30.58
N ILE A 276 27.21 23.01 -31.36
CA ILE A 276 28.40 23.85 -31.46
C ILE A 276 27.92 25.21 -31.96
N CYS A 277 27.94 26.23 -31.12
CA CYS A 277 27.84 27.60 -31.57
C CYS A 277 29.16 28.29 -31.24
N ASN A 278 30.03 28.35 -32.25
CA ASN A 278 31.10 29.31 -32.36
C ASN A 278 30.51 30.68 -32.66
N ARG A 279 30.69 31.63 -31.79
CA ARG A 279 31.20 33.02 -32.02
C ARG A 279 30.84 33.89 -30.85
#